data_2fe3c3434c1a552a9464a29f522ec4d9
#
_entry.id   2fe3c3434c1a552a9464a29f522ec4d9
#
_cell.length_a   1.000
_cell.length_b   1.000
_cell.length_c   1.000
_cell.angle_alpha   90.00
_cell.angle_beta   90.00
_cell.angle_gamma   90.00
#
_symmetry.space_group_name_H-M   'P 1'
#
loop_
_entity.id
_entity.type
_entity.pdbx_description
1 polymer ?
#
loop_
_entity_poly.entity_id
_entity_poly.type
_entity_poly.pdbx_seq_one_letter_code
_entity_poly.pdbx_strand_id
1 'polypeptide(L)'
;MKKKPTINNLKELKASGYSTLSVKDELSKNLSELIKTGKPTFPNIYGYENTVIPDLERAILSKHNINFLGLRGQAKTRLARMIINLLDEWIPVIKGSEINDDPLNPISSYGKNIIAENGDNTQIEWMHKSDRFYEKLATPDVTVSDLIGDVDPIKAASLKLSYADERVIHFGMIPRANRCIFVINELPDLQARIQVSLFSILEEKEIQIRGFKLRIPLDLQFIFTANPEDYTNRGSIVTPLKDRIGSQIITHYPHTLSIAKKITSQESDVKASNIYLSLIHI
;
A
#
# COMPACT_ATOMS: atom_id res chain seq x y z
N MET A 1 9.20 5.47 -19.38
CA MET A 1 9.02 6.38 -18.22
C MET A 1 8.47 7.71 -18.73
N LYS A 2 7.31 8.12 -18.24
CA LYS A 2 6.78 9.46 -18.53
C LYS A 2 7.65 10.49 -17.83
N LYS A 3 7.94 11.61 -18.48
CA LYS A 3 8.72 12.69 -17.85
C LYS A 3 7.93 13.27 -16.67
N LYS A 4 8.64 13.70 -15.62
CA LYS A 4 8.03 14.42 -14.50
C LYS A 4 7.29 15.64 -15.05
N PRO A 5 6.00 15.84 -14.67
CA PRO A 5 5.27 17.04 -15.09
C PRO A 5 5.94 18.32 -14.58
N THR A 6 5.80 19.40 -15.32
CA THR A 6 6.43 20.70 -15.01
C THR A 6 5.53 21.64 -14.21
N ILE A 7 4.29 21.25 -13.99
CA ILE A 7 3.29 22.02 -13.22
C ILE A 7 3.74 22.09 -11.75
N ASN A 8 3.81 23.30 -11.18
CA ASN A 8 4.36 23.55 -9.85
C ASN A 8 3.39 24.26 -8.89
N ASN A 9 2.19 24.63 -9.34
CA ASN A 9 1.20 25.31 -8.51
C ASN A 9 -0.22 24.81 -8.78
N LEU A 10 -1.11 25.10 -7.84
CA LEU A 10 -2.51 24.65 -7.87
C LEU A 10 -3.28 25.26 -9.06
N LYS A 11 -2.99 26.50 -9.45
CA LYS A 11 -3.65 27.17 -10.58
C LYS A 11 -3.41 26.42 -11.90
N GLU A 12 -2.16 26.10 -12.17
CA GLU A 12 -1.77 25.34 -13.38
C GLU A 12 -2.36 23.93 -13.34
N LEU A 13 -2.39 23.28 -12.16
CA LEU A 13 -2.98 21.97 -12.01
C LEU A 13 -4.48 21.98 -12.36
N LYS A 14 -5.24 22.95 -11.85
CA LYS A 14 -6.65 23.13 -12.21
C LYS A 14 -6.85 23.40 -13.68
N ALA A 15 -6.01 24.25 -14.27
CA ALA A 15 -6.05 24.57 -15.70
C ALA A 15 -5.73 23.38 -16.60
N SER A 16 -4.93 22.42 -16.13
CA SER A 16 -4.61 21.20 -16.88
C SER A 16 -5.77 20.20 -17.00
N GLY A 17 -6.87 20.42 -16.29
CA GLY A 17 -7.99 19.47 -16.24
C GLY A 17 -7.69 18.20 -15.46
N TYR A 18 -6.66 18.20 -14.60
CA TYR A 18 -6.35 17.07 -13.73
C TYR A 18 -7.52 16.77 -12.80
N SER A 19 -7.88 15.50 -12.70
CA SER A 19 -8.87 15.00 -11.74
C SER A 19 -8.25 13.90 -10.89
N THR A 20 -8.48 13.98 -9.58
CA THR A 20 -7.98 12.97 -8.64
C THR A 20 -8.85 11.72 -8.68
N LEU A 21 -8.19 10.57 -8.72
CA LEU A 21 -8.80 9.26 -8.49
C LEU A 21 -8.34 8.73 -7.13
N SER A 22 -9.20 7.93 -6.48
CA SER A 22 -8.72 7.14 -5.35
C SER A 22 -7.71 6.10 -5.82
N VAL A 23 -6.81 5.66 -4.92
CA VAL A 23 -5.82 4.60 -5.26
C VAL A 23 -6.51 3.36 -5.84
N LYS A 24 -7.63 2.96 -5.27
CA LYS A 24 -8.39 1.79 -5.74
C LYS A 24 -9.03 2.01 -7.11
N ASP A 25 -9.53 3.22 -7.38
CA ASP A 25 -10.07 3.58 -8.70
C ASP A 25 -8.97 3.64 -9.75
N GLU A 26 -7.83 4.21 -9.40
CA GLU A 26 -6.63 4.28 -10.24
C GLU A 26 -6.14 2.89 -10.64
N LEU A 27 -5.95 1.99 -9.66
CA LEU A 27 -5.54 0.61 -9.89
C LEU A 27 -6.54 -0.14 -10.79
N SER A 28 -7.83 -0.02 -10.50
CA SER A 28 -8.90 -0.69 -11.25
C SER A 28 -8.99 -0.17 -12.70
N LYS A 29 -8.87 1.14 -12.90
CA LYS A 29 -8.85 1.77 -14.23
C LYS A 29 -7.66 1.29 -15.05
N ASN A 30 -6.45 1.42 -14.51
CA ASN A 30 -5.22 1.07 -15.21
C ASN A 30 -5.15 -0.44 -15.51
N LEU A 31 -5.63 -1.30 -14.59
CA LEU A 31 -5.75 -2.73 -14.84
C LEU A 31 -6.74 -3.02 -15.98
N SER A 32 -7.91 -2.37 -15.97
CA SER A 32 -8.92 -2.54 -17.04
C SER A 32 -8.37 -2.14 -18.42
N GLU A 33 -7.60 -1.04 -18.48
CA GLU A 33 -6.93 -0.60 -19.70
C GLU A 33 -5.87 -1.61 -20.15
N LEU A 34 -5.09 -2.14 -19.22
CA LEU A 34 -4.06 -3.14 -19.51
C LEU A 34 -4.68 -4.45 -20.06
N ILE A 35 -5.73 -4.95 -19.44
CA ILE A 35 -6.47 -6.14 -19.90
C ILE A 35 -6.99 -5.94 -21.33
N LYS A 36 -7.56 -4.78 -21.65
CA LYS A 36 -8.05 -4.46 -23.02
C LYS A 36 -6.94 -4.51 -24.06
N THR A 37 -5.69 -4.26 -23.68
CA THR A 37 -4.54 -4.36 -24.60
C THR A 37 -4.10 -5.79 -24.88
N GLY A 38 -4.61 -6.79 -24.15
CA GLY A 38 -4.20 -8.20 -24.24
C GLY A 38 -2.78 -8.47 -23.73
N LYS A 39 -2.16 -7.52 -23.06
CA LYS A 39 -0.82 -7.70 -22.46
C LYS A 39 -0.93 -8.39 -21.11
N PRO A 40 0.07 -9.21 -20.71
CA PRO A 40 0.09 -9.83 -19.40
C PRO A 40 0.13 -8.75 -18.31
N THR A 41 -0.77 -8.86 -17.35
CA THR A 41 -0.93 -7.90 -16.25
C THR A 41 0.22 -7.99 -15.24
N PHE A 42 0.70 -9.21 -14.99
CA PHE A 42 1.80 -9.50 -14.08
C PHE A 42 2.88 -10.33 -14.82
N PRO A 43 3.73 -9.67 -15.63
CA PRO A 43 4.75 -10.36 -16.40
C PRO A 43 5.81 -11.00 -15.48
N ASN A 44 6.44 -12.09 -15.96
CA ASN A 44 7.48 -12.81 -15.23
C ASN A 44 7.01 -13.48 -13.90
N ILE A 45 5.72 -13.74 -13.79
CA ILE A 45 5.14 -14.64 -12.79
C ILE A 45 4.67 -15.89 -13.52
N TYR A 46 5.18 -17.04 -13.13
CA TYR A 46 4.89 -18.32 -13.79
C TYR A 46 4.14 -19.28 -12.87
N GLY A 47 3.18 -20.01 -13.45
CA GLY A 47 2.39 -21.02 -12.75
C GLY A 47 1.17 -20.46 -12.04
N TYR A 48 0.89 -19.16 -12.16
CA TYR A 48 -0.24 -18.46 -11.55
C TYR A 48 -1.23 -17.93 -12.57
N GLU A 49 -1.00 -18.17 -13.84
CA GLU A 49 -1.74 -17.59 -14.97
C GLU A 49 -3.24 -17.92 -14.92
N ASN A 50 -3.58 -19.12 -14.44
CA ASN A 50 -4.97 -19.61 -14.37
C ASN A 50 -5.54 -19.70 -12.95
N THR A 51 -4.80 -19.24 -11.92
CA THR A 51 -5.19 -19.37 -10.52
C THR A 51 -5.08 -18.03 -9.81
N VAL A 52 -3.90 -17.68 -9.31
CA VAL A 52 -3.64 -16.50 -8.47
C VAL A 52 -3.83 -15.18 -9.25
N ILE A 53 -3.36 -15.11 -10.50
CA ILE A 53 -3.47 -13.88 -11.31
C ILE A 53 -4.92 -13.47 -11.57
N PRO A 54 -5.82 -14.36 -12.03
CA PRO A 54 -7.23 -14.01 -12.21
C PRO A 54 -7.93 -13.61 -10.90
N ASP A 55 -7.57 -14.22 -9.77
CA ASP A 55 -8.11 -13.84 -8.47
C ASP A 55 -7.64 -12.45 -8.05
N LEU A 56 -6.35 -12.14 -8.30
CA LEU A 56 -5.77 -10.83 -8.04
C LEU A 56 -6.40 -9.74 -8.91
N GLU A 57 -6.59 -10.01 -10.19
CA GLU A 57 -7.27 -9.10 -11.11
C GLU A 57 -8.71 -8.81 -10.65
N ARG A 58 -9.47 -9.85 -10.28
CA ARG A 58 -10.82 -9.68 -9.73
C ARG A 58 -10.82 -8.85 -8.45
N ALA A 59 -9.88 -9.09 -7.53
CA ALA A 59 -9.76 -8.35 -6.28
C ALA A 59 -9.50 -6.86 -6.53
N ILE A 60 -8.60 -6.53 -7.47
CA ILE A 60 -8.28 -5.14 -7.84
C ILE A 60 -9.47 -4.47 -8.52
N LEU A 61 -10.14 -5.14 -9.47
CA LEU A 61 -11.31 -4.60 -10.15
C LEU A 61 -12.49 -4.37 -9.20
N SER A 62 -12.64 -5.23 -8.19
CA SER A 62 -13.63 -5.07 -7.10
C SER A 62 -13.21 -4.06 -6.02
N LYS A 63 -12.02 -3.45 -6.15
CA LYS A 63 -11.48 -2.44 -5.20
C LYS A 63 -11.35 -2.98 -3.76
N HIS A 64 -11.12 -4.29 -3.63
CA HIS A 64 -10.94 -4.94 -2.34
C HIS A 64 -9.54 -4.69 -1.77
N ASN A 65 -9.43 -4.71 -0.44
CA ASN A 65 -8.16 -5.00 0.20
C ASN A 65 -7.82 -6.48 -0.02
N ILE A 66 -6.54 -6.82 -0.06
CA ILE A 66 -6.08 -8.13 -0.52
C ILE A 66 -5.27 -8.81 0.58
N ASN A 67 -5.54 -10.08 0.84
CA ASN A 67 -4.69 -10.92 1.67
C ASN A 67 -4.16 -12.09 0.85
N PHE A 68 -2.85 -12.15 0.65
CA PHE A 68 -2.19 -13.32 0.08
C PHE A 68 -1.95 -14.36 1.17
N LEU A 69 -2.56 -15.52 1.02
CA LEU A 69 -2.47 -16.63 1.95
C LEU A 69 -1.70 -17.79 1.33
N GLY A 70 -0.61 -18.21 1.94
CA GLY A 70 0.17 -19.34 1.45
C GLY A 70 1.52 -19.46 2.11
N LEU A 71 2.22 -20.56 1.82
CA LEU A 71 3.50 -20.90 2.42
C LEU A 71 4.63 -19.96 2.00
N ARG A 72 5.78 -20.11 2.62
CA ARG A 72 6.99 -19.35 2.26
C ARG A 72 7.45 -19.69 0.83
N GLY A 73 8.11 -18.77 0.17
CA GLY A 73 8.61 -18.97 -1.19
C GLY A 73 7.55 -18.93 -2.31
N GLN A 74 6.28 -18.63 -2.01
CA GLN A 74 5.18 -18.57 -2.98
C GLN A 74 4.97 -17.18 -3.59
N ALA A 75 5.99 -16.37 -3.71
CA ALA A 75 6.02 -15.06 -4.37
C ALA A 75 4.99 -14.02 -3.88
N LYS A 76 4.40 -14.16 -2.68
CA LYS A 76 3.39 -13.22 -2.14
C LYS A 76 3.88 -11.76 -2.15
N THR A 77 5.05 -11.50 -1.58
CA THR A 77 5.64 -10.15 -1.53
C THR A 77 5.98 -9.62 -2.93
N ARG A 78 6.41 -10.50 -3.85
CA ARG A 78 6.69 -10.12 -5.24
C ARG A 78 5.41 -9.67 -5.93
N LEU A 79 4.30 -10.43 -5.79
CA LEU A 79 3.00 -10.04 -6.33
C LEU A 79 2.55 -8.69 -5.77
N ALA A 80 2.65 -8.48 -4.44
CA ALA A 80 2.31 -7.22 -3.80
C ALA A 80 3.10 -6.04 -4.41
N ARG A 81 4.41 -6.19 -4.59
CA ARG A 81 5.26 -5.14 -5.20
C ARG A 81 4.93 -4.88 -6.67
N MET A 82 4.51 -5.89 -7.42
CA MET A 82 4.16 -5.71 -8.83
C MET A 82 2.91 -4.86 -9.04
N ILE A 83 2.02 -4.75 -8.05
CA ILE A 83 0.82 -3.91 -8.12
C ILE A 83 1.18 -2.42 -8.30
N ILE A 84 2.38 -1.99 -7.89
CA ILE A 84 2.90 -0.63 -8.16
C ILE A 84 2.85 -0.28 -9.65
N ASN A 85 3.01 -1.27 -10.52
CA ASN A 85 3.01 -1.03 -11.97
C ASN A 85 1.64 -0.62 -12.51
N LEU A 86 0.59 -0.81 -11.72
CA LEU A 86 -0.77 -0.36 -12.02
C LEU A 86 -1.06 1.07 -11.51
N LEU A 87 -0.13 1.70 -10.78
CA LEU A 87 -0.25 3.11 -10.38
C LEU A 87 0.15 4.04 -11.52
N ASP A 88 -0.45 5.22 -11.53
CA ASP A 88 -0.03 6.33 -12.39
C ASP A 88 1.42 6.72 -12.06
N GLU A 89 2.21 7.04 -13.07
CA GLU A 89 3.65 7.27 -12.89
C GLU A 89 3.93 8.46 -11.97
N TRP A 90 3.07 9.49 -12.02
CA TRP A 90 3.19 10.70 -11.22
C TRP A 90 1.84 11.16 -10.71
N ILE A 91 1.76 11.52 -9.42
CA ILE A 91 0.61 12.22 -8.84
C ILE A 91 1.05 13.52 -8.18
N PRO A 92 0.20 14.58 -8.20
CA PRO A 92 0.50 15.82 -7.49
C PRO A 92 0.18 15.68 -6.01
N VAL A 93 1.04 16.27 -5.17
CA VAL A 93 0.85 16.41 -3.72
C VAL A 93 1.16 17.84 -3.30
N ILE A 94 0.57 18.31 -2.20
CA ILE A 94 0.91 19.61 -1.63
C ILE A 94 2.34 19.55 -1.11
N LYS A 95 3.19 20.49 -1.52
CA LYS A 95 4.58 20.54 -1.10
C LYS A 95 4.69 20.67 0.41
N GLY A 96 5.47 19.79 1.04
CA GLY A 96 5.69 19.76 2.47
C GLY A 96 4.60 19.06 3.30
N SER A 97 3.58 18.47 2.66
CA SER A 97 2.60 17.65 3.37
C SER A 97 3.20 16.34 3.87
N GLU A 98 3.06 16.06 5.17
CA GLU A 98 3.54 14.79 5.76
C GLU A 98 2.68 13.58 5.38
N ILE A 99 1.44 13.81 4.90
CA ILE A 99 0.48 12.76 4.57
C ILE A 99 0.03 12.80 3.10
N ASN A 100 0.87 13.31 2.22
CA ASN A 100 0.63 13.32 0.77
C ASN A 100 -0.71 13.94 0.38
N ASP A 101 -1.05 15.10 0.97
CA ASP A 101 -2.32 15.78 0.68
C ASP A 101 -2.53 16.01 -0.80
N ASP A 102 -3.75 15.72 -1.24
CA ASP A 102 -4.20 16.06 -2.57
C ASP A 102 -4.38 17.59 -2.69
N PRO A 103 -3.74 18.24 -3.67
CA PRO A 103 -3.91 19.67 -3.89
C PRO A 103 -5.37 20.09 -4.18
N LEU A 104 -6.19 19.20 -4.74
CA LEU A 104 -7.60 19.47 -5.04
C LEU A 104 -8.52 19.14 -3.87
N ASN A 105 -8.10 18.26 -2.94
CA ASN A 105 -8.91 17.85 -1.79
C ASN A 105 -8.03 17.53 -0.57
N PRO A 106 -7.44 18.55 0.10
CA PRO A 106 -6.57 18.35 1.24
C PRO A 106 -7.34 17.81 2.45
N ILE A 107 -6.73 16.84 3.13
CA ILE A 107 -7.34 16.20 4.31
C ILE A 107 -6.72 16.67 5.62
N SER A 108 -5.41 17.01 5.63
CA SER A 108 -4.73 17.54 6.82
C SER A 108 -5.05 19.01 7.08
N SER A 109 -4.90 19.42 8.33
CA SER A 109 -4.95 20.86 8.69
C SER A 109 -3.83 21.64 8.02
N TYR A 110 -2.64 21.04 7.85
CA TYR A 110 -1.55 21.67 7.11
C TYR A 110 -1.97 21.99 5.67
N GLY A 111 -2.47 20.99 4.94
CA GLY A 111 -2.89 21.16 3.55
C GLY A 111 -4.02 22.19 3.39
N LYS A 112 -5.01 22.17 4.29
CA LYS A 112 -6.11 23.13 4.31
C LYS A 112 -5.64 24.56 4.56
N ASN A 113 -4.75 24.75 5.55
CA ASN A 113 -4.22 26.06 5.92
C ASN A 113 -3.36 26.66 4.81
N ILE A 114 -2.44 25.85 4.22
CA ILE A 114 -1.55 26.34 3.16
C ILE A 114 -2.35 26.77 1.91
N ILE A 115 -3.45 26.06 1.59
CA ILE A 115 -4.33 26.47 0.50
C ILE A 115 -5.14 27.71 0.88
N ALA A 116 -5.60 27.84 2.12
CA ALA A 116 -6.30 29.03 2.57
C ALA A 116 -5.42 30.30 2.52
N GLU A 117 -4.13 30.16 2.86
CA GLU A 117 -3.15 31.24 2.85
C GLU A 117 -2.69 31.63 1.43
N ASN A 118 -2.37 30.65 0.58
CA ASN A 118 -1.75 30.87 -0.73
C ASN A 118 -2.72 30.77 -1.91
N GLY A 119 -3.93 30.24 -1.67
CA GLY A 119 -4.93 30.06 -2.73
C GLY A 119 -4.39 29.25 -3.92
N ASP A 120 -4.59 29.75 -5.11
CA ASP A 120 -4.15 29.13 -6.36
C ASP A 120 -2.62 29.14 -6.56
N ASN A 121 -1.88 29.93 -5.77
CA ASN A 121 -0.41 29.92 -5.79
C ASN A 121 0.20 28.83 -4.91
N THR A 122 -0.62 28.00 -4.26
CA THR A 122 -0.14 26.87 -3.44
C THR A 122 0.80 26.01 -4.26
N GLN A 123 1.99 25.80 -3.72
CA GLN A 123 3.03 25.00 -4.39
C GLN A 123 2.68 23.51 -4.27
N ILE A 124 2.89 22.81 -5.39
CA ILE A 124 2.73 21.37 -5.50
C ILE A 124 4.05 20.71 -5.90
N GLU A 125 4.19 19.46 -5.55
CA GLU A 125 5.26 18.59 -6.03
C GLU A 125 4.67 17.29 -6.58
N TRP A 126 5.47 16.57 -7.36
CA TRP A 126 5.04 15.34 -8.01
C TRP A 126 5.70 14.15 -7.35
N MET A 127 4.88 13.25 -6.82
CA MET A 127 5.29 11.99 -6.24
C MET A 127 5.30 10.92 -7.33
N HIS A 128 6.43 10.22 -7.45
CA HIS A 128 6.56 9.10 -8.38
C HIS A 128 5.95 7.82 -7.78
N LYS A 129 5.44 6.94 -8.64
CA LYS A 129 4.82 5.69 -8.18
C LYS A 129 5.73 4.79 -7.34
N SER A 130 7.06 4.86 -7.49
CA SER A 130 8.01 4.13 -6.64
C SER A 130 7.93 4.56 -5.17
N ASP A 131 7.56 5.81 -4.92
CA ASP A 131 7.46 6.39 -3.58
C ASP A 131 6.08 6.16 -2.95
N ARG A 132 5.17 5.53 -3.72
CA ARG A 132 3.79 5.20 -3.32
C ARG A 132 3.63 3.76 -2.83
N PHE A 133 4.71 3.17 -2.35
CA PHE A 133 4.68 1.81 -1.82
C PHE A 133 5.33 1.77 -0.45
N TYR A 134 4.54 1.42 0.54
CA TYR A 134 4.98 1.25 1.91
C TYR A 134 4.87 -0.22 2.31
N GLU A 135 5.90 -0.74 2.95
CA GLU A 135 5.96 -2.14 3.37
C GLU A 135 6.42 -2.22 4.83
N LYS A 136 5.66 -2.94 5.65
CA LYS A 136 5.99 -3.20 7.04
C LYS A 136 5.91 -4.70 7.31
N LEU A 137 6.95 -5.25 7.88
CA LEU A 137 6.89 -6.58 8.47
C LEU A 137 6.18 -6.50 9.82
N ALA A 138 5.18 -7.33 10.02
CA ALA A 138 4.55 -7.49 11.31
C ALA A 138 5.51 -8.23 12.24
N THR A 139 5.96 -7.54 13.29
CA THR A 139 6.80 -8.09 14.34
C THR A 139 6.16 -7.76 15.69
N PRO A 140 6.42 -8.55 16.76
CA PRO A 140 5.78 -8.33 18.06
C PRO A 140 6.08 -6.98 18.71
N ASP A 141 7.14 -6.31 18.30
CA ASP A 141 7.57 -4.98 18.77
C ASP A 141 6.89 -3.81 18.07
N VAL A 142 6.17 -4.06 16.98
CA VAL A 142 5.38 -3.01 16.29
C VAL A 142 4.35 -2.43 17.24
N THR A 143 4.25 -1.10 17.28
CA THR A 143 3.30 -0.38 18.12
C THR A 143 2.20 0.30 17.31
N VAL A 144 1.10 0.69 17.97
CA VAL A 144 0.04 1.50 17.35
C VAL A 144 0.61 2.86 16.92
N SER A 145 1.52 3.43 17.70
CA SER A 145 2.17 4.71 17.38
C SER A 145 3.01 4.63 16.09
N ASP A 146 3.70 3.50 15.85
CA ASP A 146 4.47 3.30 14.61
C ASP A 146 3.56 3.27 13.38
N LEU A 147 2.39 2.66 13.49
CA LEU A 147 1.47 2.50 12.36
C LEU A 147 0.54 3.70 12.19
N ILE A 148 -0.07 4.18 13.25
CA ILE A 148 -1.11 5.23 13.20
C ILE A 148 -0.53 6.59 13.55
N GLY A 149 0.28 6.62 14.63
CA GLY A 149 0.85 7.85 15.16
C GLY A 149 0.43 8.12 16.60
N ASP A 150 1.01 9.15 17.17
CA ASP A 150 0.78 9.58 18.55
C ASP A 150 1.12 11.07 18.72
N VAL A 151 0.89 11.61 19.92
CA VAL A 151 1.33 12.95 20.28
C VAL A 151 2.84 12.99 20.41
N ASP A 152 3.47 13.97 19.79
CA ASP A 152 4.89 14.26 19.96
C ASP A 152 5.11 15.27 21.12
N PRO A 153 5.56 14.83 22.30
CA PRO A 153 5.78 15.72 23.43
C PRO A 153 6.90 16.73 23.19
N ILE A 154 7.86 16.40 22.32
CA ILE A 154 8.97 17.31 21.97
C ILE A 154 8.43 18.45 21.09
N LYS A 155 7.63 18.12 20.07
CA LYS A 155 6.94 19.15 19.26
C LYS A 155 6.04 20.03 20.11
N ALA A 156 5.25 19.45 21.04
CA ALA A 156 4.38 20.21 21.93
C ALA A 156 5.17 21.21 22.80
N ALA A 157 6.26 20.77 23.39
CA ALA A 157 7.12 21.63 24.22
C ALA A 157 7.82 22.71 23.40
N SER A 158 8.40 22.37 22.25
CA SER A 158 9.14 23.30 21.38
C SER A 158 8.24 24.38 20.78
N LEU A 159 7.03 24.02 20.38
CA LEU A 159 6.04 24.92 19.79
C LEU A 159 5.15 25.61 20.85
N LYS A 160 5.29 25.25 22.13
CA LYS A 160 4.46 25.73 23.24
C LYS A 160 2.95 25.53 22.98
N LEU A 161 2.60 24.38 22.40
CA LEU A 161 1.25 24.04 22.04
C LEU A 161 0.63 23.04 23.04
N SER A 162 -0.69 23.08 23.15
CA SER A 162 -1.43 22.06 23.88
C SER A 162 -1.30 20.69 23.20
N TYR A 163 -1.33 19.60 23.96
CA TYR A 163 -1.43 18.24 23.43
C TYR A 163 -2.69 17.99 22.60
N ALA A 164 -3.67 18.88 22.62
CA ALA A 164 -4.86 18.82 21.78
C ALA A 164 -4.69 19.53 20.41
N ASP A 165 -3.51 20.12 20.15
CA ASP A 165 -3.22 20.79 18.88
C ASP A 165 -2.72 19.78 17.86
N GLU A 166 -3.34 19.77 16.67
CA GLU A 166 -3.02 18.82 15.59
C GLU A 166 -1.55 18.92 15.13
N ARG A 167 -0.93 20.07 15.27
CA ARG A 167 0.48 20.32 14.89
C ARG A 167 1.48 19.52 15.73
N VAL A 168 1.08 19.03 16.90
CA VAL A 168 1.93 18.17 17.74
C VAL A 168 1.81 16.68 17.43
N ILE A 169 1.01 16.31 16.41
CA ILE A 169 0.90 14.94 16.00
C ILE A 169 2.17 14.48 15.28
N HIS A 170 2.65 13.31 15.65
CA HIS A 170 3.57 12.51 14.86
C HIS A 170 2.79 11.45 14.13
N PHE A 171 2.67 11.60 12.81
CA PHE A 171 1.97 10.63 11.97
C PHE A 171 2.78 9.34 11.84
N GLY A 172 2.12 8.19 12.05
CA GLY A 172 2.69 6.88 11.80
C GLY A 172 2.80 6.56 10.31
N MET A 173 3.19 5.32 10.00
CA MET A 173 3.41 4.89 8.61
C MET A 173 2.12 4.91 7.77
N ILE A 174 0.96 4.56 8.36
CA ILE A 174 -0.31 4.47 7.62
C ILE A 174 -0.79 5.84 7.14
N PRO A 175 -0.88 6.89 7.97
CA PRO A 175 -1.22 8.23 7.48
C PRO A 175 -0.24 8.76 6.44
N ARG A 176 1.06 8.52 6.62
CA ARG A 176 2.09 8.92 5.65
C ARG A 176 1.97 8.20 4.32
N ALA A 177 1.38 7.00 4.31
CA ALA A 177 1.10 6.24 3.11
C ALA A 177 -0.22 6.63 2.42
N ASN A 178 -0.87 7.72 2.84
CA ASN A 178 -2.08 8.20 2.16
C ASN A 178 -1.83 8.34 0.65
N ARG A 179 -2.79 7.91 -0.16
CA ARG A 179 -2.73 7.83 -1.62
C ARG A 179 -1.68 6.83 -2.15
N CYS A 180 -1.39 5.78 -1.36
CA CYS A 180 -0.37 4.78 -1.66
C CYS A 180 -0.89 3.35 -1.46
N ILE A 181 -0.05 2.38 -1.81
CA ILE A 181 -0.21 0.97 -1.44
C ILE A 181 0.51 0.75 -0.11
N PHE A 182 -0.18 0.14 0.85
CA PHE A 182 0.38 -0.21 2.15
C PHE A 182 0.35 -1.73 2.36
N VAL A 183 1.52 -2.32 2.50
CA VAL A 183 1.70 -3.77 2.68
C VAL A 183 2.06 -4.10 4.12
N ILE A 184 1.33 -5.03 4.73
CA ILE A 184 1.70 -5.63 6.02
C ILE A 184 2.03 -7.10 5.76
N ASN A 185 3.30 -7.43 5.88
CA ASN A 185 3.78 -8.81 5.75
C ASN A 185 3.66 -9.55 7.08
N GLU A 186 3.31 -10.85 6.99
CA GLU A 186 3.15 -11.77 8.13
C GLU A 186 2.13 -11.23 9.14
N LEU A 187 0.94 -10.84 8.66
CA LEU A 187 -0.13 -10.25 9.46
C LEU A 187 -0.47 -11.00 10.77
N PRO A 188 -0.43 -12.35 10.86
CA PRO A 188 -0.65 -13.09 12.11
C PRO A 188 0.32 -12.74 13.24
N ASP A 189 1.55 -12.29 12.93
CA ASP A 189 2.55 -11.90 13.91
C ASP A 189 2.24 -10.56 14.59
N LEU A 190 1.31 -9.79 14.02
CA LEU A 190 0.89 -8.51 14.58
C LEU A 190 0.00 -8.73 15.80
N GLN A 191 0.32 -8.07 16.92
CA GLN A 191 -0.47 -8.19 18.16
C GLN A 191 -1.95 -7.90 17.91
N ALA A 192 -2.85 -8.68 18.53
CA ALA A 192 -4.30 -8.55 18.35
C ALA A 192 -4.84 -7.13 18.58
N ARG A 193 -4.30 -6.40 19.58
CA ARG A 193 -4.68 -5.01 19.87
C ARG A 193 -4.38 -4.05 18.71
N ILE A 194 -3.32 -4.34 17.93
CA ILE A 194 -2.93 -3.53 16.78
C ILE A 194 -3.81 -3.90 15.59
N GLN A 195 -4.08 -5.19 15.40
CA GLN A 195 -5.04 -5.63 14.38
C GLN A 195 -6.41 -4.97 14.58
N VAL A 196 -6.87 -4.82 15.84
CA VAL A 196 -8.12 -4.11 16.17
C VAL A 196 -8.07 -2.64 15.77
N SER A 197 -6.92 -1.97 15.92
CA SER A 197 -6.79 -0.57 15.51
C SER A 197 -6.89 -0.35 14.00
N LEU A 198 -6.72 -1.40 13.19
CA LEU A 198 -6.89 -1.34 11.74
C LEU A 198 -8.36 -1.41 11.29
N PHE A 199 -9.30 -1.78 12.19
CA PHE A 199 -10.71 -1.98 11.80
C PHE A 199 -11.36 -0.71 11.27
N SER A 200 -11.23 0.40 11.99
CA SER A 200 -11.77 1.69 11.56
C SER A 200 -11.15 2.16 10.25
N ILE A 201 -9.87 1.87 10.04
CA ILE A 201 -9.19 2.26 8.80
C ILE A 201 -9.71 1.46 7.61
N LEU A 202 -9.94 0.15 7.79
CA LEU A 202 -10.42 -0.72 6.70
C LEU A 202 -11.90 -0.50 6.38
N GLU A 203 -12.72 -0.22 7.39
CA GLU A 203 -14.17 -0.08 7.26
C GLU A 203 -14.58 1.36 6.98
N GLU A 204 -14.17 2.29 7.84
CA GLU A 204 -14.54 3.71 7.77
C GLU A 204 -13.59 4.53 6.89
N LYS A 205 -12.44 3.96 6.50
CA LYS A 205 -11.33 4.63 5.78
C LYS A 205 -10.80 5.86 6.53
N GLU A 206 -10.95 5.90 7.83
CA GLU A 206 -10.52 7.00 8.67
C GLU A 206 -9.58 6.51 9.76
N ILE A 207 -8.62 7.35 10.12
CA ILE A 207 -7.83 7.15 11.33
C ILE A 207 -8.32 8.08 12.43
N GLN A 208 -8.27 7.57 13.65
CA GLN A 208 -8.45 8.35 14.87
C GLN A 208 -7.19 8.23 15.72
N ILE A 209 -6.48 9.33 15.89
CA ILE A 209 -5.29 9.37 16.74
C ILE A 209 -5.75 9.58 18.19
N ARG A 210 -5.21 8.75 19.09
CA ARG A 210 -5.59 8.76 20.51
C ARG A 210 -5.43 10.16 21.13
N GLY A 211 -6.49 10.64 21.78
CA GLY A 211 -6.51 11.97 22.41
C GLY A 211 -7.00 13.12 21.52
N PHE A 212 -7.13 12.89 20.22
CA PHE A 212 -7.67 13.88 19.30
C PHE A 212 -9.10 13.53 18.86
N LYS A 213 -9.94 14.55 18.75
CA LYS A 213 -11.27 14.42 18.12
C LYS A 213 -11.18 14.48 16.59
N LEU A 214 -10.01 14.28 16.06
CA LEU A 214 -9.71 14.36 14.63
C LEU A 214 -9.90 13.00 13.97
N ARG A 215 -10.70 12.98 12.92
CA ARG A 215 -10.81 11.85 11.99
C ARG A 215 -10.22 12.28 10.66
N ILE A 216 -9.22 11.57 10.19
CA ILE A 216 -8.56 11.84 8.91
C ILE A 216 -8.97 10.75 7.94
N PRO A 217 -9.72 11.07 6.87
CA PRO A 217 -10.03 10.11 5.82
C PRO A 217 -8.76 9.77 5.04
N LEU A 218 -8.48 8.50 4.88
CA LEU A 218 -7.31 8.02 4.15
C LEU A 218 -7.71 7.26 2.89
N ASP A 219 -6.97 7.48 1.85
CA ASP A 219 -7.07 6.73 0.60
C ASP A 219 -5.91 5.74 0.47
N LEU A 220 -6.18 4.47 0.71
CA LEU A 220 -5.17 3.41 0.77
C LEU A 220 -5.63 2.13 0.07
N GLN A 221 -4.69 1.48 -0.62
CA GLN A 221 -4.81 0.08 -0.97
C GLN A 221 -4.02 -0.76 0.04
N PHE A 222 -4.72 -1.47 0.91
CA PHE A 222 -4.07 -2.43 1.80
C PHE A 222 -3.83 -3.77 1.11
N ILE A 223 -2.63 -4.31 1.36
CA ILE A 223 -2.26 -5.66 0.98
C ILE A 223 -1.66 -6.33 2.22
N PHE A 224 -2.11 -7.54 2.51
CA PHE A 224 -1.61 -8.34 3.61
C PHE A 224 -0.99 -9.63 3.07
N THR A 225 -0.02 -10.14 3.78
CA THR A 225 0.47 -11.50 3.57
C THR A 225 0.34 -12.31 4.84
N ALA A 226 0.01 -13.59 4.70
CA ALA A 226 -0.08 -14.51 5.82
C ALA A 226 0.38 -15.91 5.41
N ASN A 227 0.96 -16.62 6.37
CA ASN A 227 1.30 -18.02 6.22
C ASN A 227 0.35 -18.85 7.09
N PRO A 228 -0.39 -19.82 6.53
CA PRO A 228 -1.30 -20.68 7.30
C PRO A 228 -0.63 -21.44 8.45
N GLU A 229 0.65 -21.82 8.30
CA GLU A 229 1.40 -22.52 9.35
C GLU A 229 1.69 -21.64 10.55
N ASP A 230 1.76 -20.32 10.37
CA ASP A 230 2.04 -19.39 11.45
C ASP A 230 0.81 -19.17 12.35
N TYR A 231 -0.41 -19.50 11.89
CA TYR A 231 -1.63 -19.42 12.70
C TYR A 231 -1.64 -20.32 13.96
N THR A 232 -0.89 -21.40 13.93
CA THR A 232 -0.81 -22.33 15.07
C THR A 232 0.28 -21.97 16.07
N ASN A 233 1.32 -21.26 15.64
CA ASN A 233 2.55 -21.07 16.41
C ASN A 233 2.82 -19.64 16.84
N ARG A 234 2.33 -18.62 16.09
CA ARG A 234 2.71 -17.21 16.31
C ARG A 234 1.54 -16.26 16.54
N GLY A 235 0.33 -16.66 16.23
CA GLY A 235 -0.85 -15.83 16.35
C GLY A 235 -1.87 -16.12 15.26
N SER A 236 -3.01 -15.45 15.32
CA SER A 236 -4.06 -15.58 14.32
C SER A 236 -4.53 -14.20 13.86
N ILE A 237 -5.03 -14.13 12.64
CA ILE A 237 -5.77 -12.93 12.23
C ILE A 237 -7.09 -12.93 12.99
N VAL A 238 -7.36 -11.86 13.74
CA VAL A 238 -8.63 -11.75 14.46
C VAL A 238 -9.80 -11.75 13.47
N THR A 239 -10.86 -12.51 13.78
CA THR A 239 -11.99 -12.70 12.86
C THR A 239 -12.57 -11.41 12.31
N PRO A 240 -12.79 -10.34 13.10
CA PRO A 240 -13.30 -9.09 12.56
C PRO A 240 -12.39 -8.41 11.52
N LEU A 241 -11.08 -8.59 11.62
CA LEU A 241 -10.15 -8.08 10.61
C LEU A 241 -10.24 -8.90 9.32
N LYS A 242 -10.32 -10.23 9.47
CA LYS A 242 -10.44 -11.13 8.32
C LYS A 242 -11.69 -10.84 7.48
N ASP A 243 -12.81 -10.54 8.14
CA ASP A 243 -14.08 -10.22 7.47
C ASP A 243 -14.04 -8.87 6.72
N ARG A 244 -13.14 -7.95 7.13
CA ARG A 244 -12.96 -6.63 6.49
C ARG A 244 -11.94 -6.61 5.35
N ILE A 245 -11.16 -7.67 5.21
CA ILE A 245 -10.30 -7.86 4.04
C ILE A 245 -11.16 -8.48 2.94
N GLY A 246 -11.47 -7.71 1.91
CA GLY A 246 -12.46 -8.09 0.89
C GLY A 246 -12.08 -9.32 0.06
N SER A 247 -10.77 -9.59 -0.16
CA SER A 247 -10.31 -10.74 -0.95
C SER A 247 -9.17 -11.49 -0.27
N GLN A 248 -9.30 -12.82 -0.20
CA GLN A 248 -8.23 -13.73 0.19
C GLN A 248 -7.81 -14.53 -1.02
N ILE A 249 -6.53 -14.47 -1.37
CA ILE A 249 -5.95 -15.12 -2.54
C ILE A 249 -4.99 -16.20 -2.06
N ILE A 250 -5.32 -17.45 -2.36
CA ILE A 250 -4.51 -18.59 -1.96
C ILE A 250 -3.39 -18.79 -2.98
N THR A 251 -2.15 -18.72 -2.53
CA THR A 251 -0.97 -19.02 -3.35
C THR A 251 -0.57 -20.48 -3.19
N HIS A 252 0.18 -21.02 -4.14
CA HIS A 252 0.60 -22.42 -4.15
C HIS A 252 2.00 -22.57 -4.76
N TYR A 253 2.60 -23.73 -4.61
CA TYR A 253 3.83 -24.08 -5.30
C TYR A 253 3.59 -24.43 -6.78
N PRO A 254 4.63 -24.40 -7.63
CA PRO A 254 4.49 -24.81 -9.03
C PRO A 254 3.95 -26.23 -9.14
N HIS A 255 2.90 -26.43 -9.97
CA HIS A 255 2.29 -27.75 -10.15
C HIS A 255 3.08 -28.70 -11.07
N THR A 256 4.01 -28.15 -11.87
CA THR A 256 4.80 -28.95 -12.81
C THR A 256 6.28 -28.65 -12.69
N LEU A 257 7.11 -29.68 -12.95
CA LEU A 257 8.56 -29.53 -12.94
C LEU A 257 9.06 -28.54 -14.00
N SER A 258 8.37 -28.39 -15.12
CA SER A 258 8.71 -27.43 -16.16
C SER A 258 8.56 -25.99 -15.69
N ILE A 259 7.47 -25.67 -14.96
CA ILE A 259 7.26 -24.36 -14.35
C ILE A 259 8.31 -24.10 -13.26
N ALA A 260 8.57 -25.08 -12.40
CA ALA A 260 9.60 -24.95 -11.36
C ALA A 260 10.99 -24.65 -11.95
N LYS A 261 11.40 -25.38 -13.01
CA LYS A 261 12.66 -25.11 -13.72
C LYS A 261 12.70 -23.71 -14.31
N LYS A 262 11.59 -23.24 -14.90
CA LYS A 262 11.49 -21.88 -15.47
C LYS A 262 11.66 -20.79 -14.40
N ILE A 263 11.03 -20.97 -13.24
CA ILE A 263 11.17 -20.05 -12.09
C ILE A 263 12.62 -20.05 -11.60
N THR A 264 13.22 -21.24 -11.40
CA THR A 264 14.62 -21.36 -10.95
C THR A 264 15.58 -20.69 -11.93
N SER A 265 15.42 -20.91 -13.24
CA SER A 265 16.26 -20.26 -14.27
C SER A 265 16.12 -18.75 -14.27
N GLN A 266 14.93 -18.21 -13.93
CA GLN A 266 14.70 -16.77 -13.86
C GLN A 266 15.36 -16.15 -12.63
N GLU A 267 15.31 -16.83 -11.48
CA GLU A 267 15.78 -16.30 -10.19
C GLU A 267 17.26 -16.66 -9.92
N SER A 268 17.85 -17.50 -10.76
CA SER A 268 19.26 -17.88 -10.62
C SER A 268 20.19 -16.83 -11.21
N ASP A 269 21.11 -16.32 -10.41
CA ASP A 269 22.20 -15.44 -10.84
C ASP A 269 23.27 -16.16 -11.67
N VAL A 270 23.23 -17.50 -11.68
CA VAL A 270 24.22 -18.34 -12.38
C VAL A 270 23.72 -18.68 -13.76
N LYS A 271 24.30 -18.10 -14.78
CA LYS A 271 24.17 -18.58 -16.17
C LYS A 271 24.91 -19.90 -16.31
N ALA A 272 24.28 -20.97 -15.91
CA ALA A 272 24.88 -22.30 -15.96
C ALA A 272 24.52 -23.00 -17.26
N SER A 273 25.47 -23.07 -18.17
CA SER A 273 25.42 -24.05 -19.26
C SER A 273 25.64 -25.50 -18.80
N ASN A 274 26.11 -25.73 -17.56
CA ASN A 274 26.56 -27.02 -17.08
C ASN A 274 26.21 -27.38 -15.63
N ILE A 275 25.18 -26.75 -15.00
CA ILE A 275 24.72 -27.12 -13.66
C ILE A 275 23.41 -27.89 -13.74
N TYR A 276 23.42 -29.17 -13.32
CA TYR A 276 22.20 -29.94 -13.09
C TYR A 276 21.60 -29.50 -11.75
N LEU A 277 20.52 -28.71 -11.81
CA LEU A 277 19.75 -28.35 -10.63
C LEU A 277 18.88 -29.56 -10.22
N SER A 278 19.18 -30.15 -9.08
CA SER A 278 18.32 -31.14 -8.45
C SER A 278 17.20 -30.43 -7.71
N LEU A 279 15.96 -30.53 -8.20
CA LEU A 279 14.75 -29.99 -7.56
C LEU A 279 14.11 -31.02 -6.61
N ILE A 280 14.86 -32.02 -6.14
CA ILE A 280 14.35 -33.10 -5.28
C ILE A 280 14.02 -32.61 -3.86
N HIS A 281 14.42 -31.39 -3.49
CA HIS A 281 14.33 -30.87 -2.12
C HIS A 281 13.59 -29.52 -2.04
N ILE A 282 12.72 -29.24 -3.01
CA ILE A 282 11.81 -28.08 -2.94
C ILE A 282 10.39 -28.55 -2.65
#